data_10cbbafeefe6e86b9a2234f6c3740fc1
#
_entry.id   10cbbafeefe6e86b9a2234f6c3740fc1
#
_cell.length_a   1.000
_cell.length_b   1.000
_cell.length_c   1.000
_cell.angle_alpha   90.00
_cell.angle_beta   90.00
_cell.angle_gamma   90.00
#
_symmetry.space_group_name_H-M   'P 1'
#
loop_
_entity.id
_entity.type
_entity.pdbx_description
1 polymer ?
#
loop_
_entity_poly.entity_id
_entity_poly.type
_entity_poly.pdbx_seq_one_letter_code
_entity_poly.pdbx_strand_id
1 'polypeptide(L)'
;MTGVQTCALPICLKAKINLRSLFDRKNYFYPDLPQGYQISQYKDPIVGEGEVLIDLKDGETIQVGIERLHLEQDAGKSLHDRHPSKTYVDLNRSGVALMEIVTKPDMRSSEEAGAFLRKLRTILRYLGTCDGNMEQGSMRADVNVSVRRPGEPLGKIGRAHV
;
A
#
# COMPACT_ATOMS: atom_id res chain seq x y z
N MET A 1 -10.47 13.91 3.17
CA MET A 1 -11.23 12.76 3.69
C MET A 1 -12.11 13.23 4.83
N THR A 2 -13.40 12.93 4.78
CA THR A 2 -14.29 13.18 5.91
C THR A 2 -14.07 12.13 7.00
N GLY A 3 -14.35 12.44 8.28
CA GLY A 3 -14.17 11.48 9.39
C GLY A 3 -14.94 10.16 9.20
N VAL A 4 -16.05 10.17 8.46
CA VAL A 4 -16.82 8.95 8.15
C VAL A 4 -16.03 8.00 7.22
N GLN A 5 -15.33 8.51 6.23
CA GLN A 5 -14.50 7.70 5.31
C GLN A 5 -13.30 7.09 6.04
N THR A 6 -12.75 7.79 7.02
CA THR A 6 -11.61 7.32 7.82
C THR A 6 -11.97 6.11 8.68
N CYS A 7 -13.22 5.99 9.14
CA CYS A 7 -13.68 4.85 9.93
C CYS A 7 -14.22 3.70 9.06
N ALA A 8 -14.83 3.99 7.92
CA ALA A 8 -15.48 2.98 7.09
C ALA A 8 -14.48 1.97 6.49
N LEU A 9 -13.32 2.43 6.02
CA LEU A 9 -12.32 1.54 5.44
C LEU A 9 -11.74 0.55 6.48
N PRO A 10 -11.28 0.97 7.68
CA PRO A 10 -10.85 0.02 8.71
C PRO A 10 -11.91 -1.01 9.09
N ILE A 11 -13.19 -0.62 9.14
CA ILE A 11 -14.29 -1.55 9.42
C ILE A 11 -14.41 -2.59 8.30
N CYS A 12 -14.33 -2.17 7.04
CA CYS A 12 -14.38 -3.09 5.90
C CYS A 12 -13.18 -4.05 5.84
N LEU A 13 -12.04 -3.63 6.40
CA LEU A 13 -10.84 -4.46 6.57
C LEU A 13 -10.86 -5.26 7.87
N LYS A 14 -11.96 -5.23 8.63
CA LYS A 14 -12.06 -5.82 9.98
C LYS A 14 -10.87 -5.45 10.88
N ALA A 15 -10.33 -4.25 10.71
CA ALA A 15 -9.10 -3.82 11.31
C ALA A 15 -9.31 -3.01 12.58
N LYS A 16 -8.35 -3.10 13.48
CA LYS A 16 -8.36 -2.35 14.74
C LYS A 16 -8.02 -0.89 14.49
N ILE A 17 -8.94 0.02 14.81
CA ILE A 17 -8.68 1.46 14.81
C ILE A 17 -7.91 1.83 16.08
N ASN A 18 -6.75 2.46 15.93
CA ASN A 18 -5.96 2.94 17.06
C ASN A 18 -6.43 4.35 17.45
N LEU A 19 -6.76 4.54 18.73
CA LEU A 19 -7.21 5.83 19.27
C LEU A 19 -6.07 6.85 19.39
N ARG A 20 -4.84 6.38 19.34
CA ARG A 20 -3.61 7.18 19.32
C ARG A 20 -2.73 6.70 18.19
N SER A 21 -2.25 7.63 17.37
CA SER A 21 -1.27 7.36 16.33
C SER A 21 -0.19 8.44 16.33
N LEU A 22 1.01 8.08 15.88
CA LEU A 22 2.16 8.97 15.83
C LEU A 22 2.75 9.00 14.43
N PHE A 23 3.27 10.18 14.05
CA PHE A 23 4.05 10.33 12.84
C PHE A 23 5.55 10.34 13.17
N ASP A 24 6.29 9.65 12.34
CA ASP A 24 7.75 9.54 12.37
C ASP A 24 8.35 10.17 11.11
N ARG A 25 9.65 10.41 11.12
CA ARG A 25 10.42 10.80 9.95
C ARG A 25 11.17 9.59 9.41
N LYS A 26 10.83 9.17 8.19
CA LYS A 26 11.54 8.15 7.42
C LYS A 26 12.58 8.85 6.55
N ASN A 27 13.83 8.87 6.98
CA ASN A 27 14.91 9.56 6.28
C ASN A 27 15.39 8.74 5.09
N TYR A 28 15.37 9.34 3.92
CA TYR A 28 15.99 8.84 2.70
C TYR A 28 16.13 9.96 1.67
N PHE A 29 17.10 9.82 0.74
CA PHE A 29 17.48 10.87 -0.17
C PHE A 29 17.21 10.45 -1.61
N TYR A 30 16.20 11.07 -2.21
CA TYR A 30 15.86 10.92 -3.61
C TYR A 30 15.53 12.29 -4.21
N PRO A 31 15.77 12.52 -5.50
CA PRO A 31 15.47 13.80 -6.15
C PRO A 31 14.02 14.21 -6.06
N ASP A 32 13.08 13.23 -6.05
CA ASP A 32 11.65 13.42 -5.90
C ASP A 32 11.17 13.59 -4.44
N LEU A 33 12.11 13.57 -3.49
CA LEU A 33 11.88 13.88 -2.08
C LEU A 33 12.88 14.95 -1.59
N PRO A 34 12.71 16.23 -2.01
CA PRO A 34 13.74 17.28 -1.80
C PRO A 34 14.07 17.55 -0.34
N GLN A 35 13.14 17.30 0.57
CA GLN A 35 13.36 17.51 2.02
C GLN A 35 14.22 16.43 2.67
N GLY A 36 14.52 15.33 1.98
CA GLY A 36 15.37 14.24 2.48
C GLY A 36 14.70 13.35 3.53
N TYR A 37 13.42 13.49 3.79
CA TYR A 37 12.62 12.63 4.65
C TYR A 37 11.16 12.59 4.20
N GLN A 38 10.47 11.52 4.59
CA GLN A 38 9.03 11.35 4.42
C GLN A 38 8.38 11.31 5.82
N ILE A 39 7.34 12.10 6.02
CA ILE A 39 6.48 11.93 7.20
C ILE A 39 5.65 10.68 6.95
N SER A 40 5.71 9.73 7.88
CA SER A 40 5.05 8.44 7.80
C SER A 40 4.67 7.95 9.19
N GLN A 41 4.03 6.79 9.31
CA GLN A 41 3.73 6.15 10.58
C GLN A 41 4.33 4.74 10.58
N TYR A 42 4.86 4.28 11.70
CA TYR A 42 5.47 2.94 11.80
C TYR A 42 4.96 2.16 13.00
N LYS A 43 5.38 2.53 14.22
CA LYS A 43 5.03 1.78 15.44
C LYS A 43 3.59 2.01 15.89
N ASP A 44 3.09 3.23 15.73
CA ASP A 44 1.76 3.64 16.15
C ASP A 44 0.97 4.12 14.92
N PRO A 45 0.58 3.21 13.99
CA PRO A 45 -0.20 3.56 12.81
C PRO A 45 -1.64 3.91 13.20
N ILE A 46 -2.36 4.60 12.32
CA ILE A 46 -3.78 4.92 12.55
C ILE A 46 -4.66 3.68 12.61
N VAL A 47 -4.30 2.61 11.87
CA VAL A 47 -5.01 1.33 11.85
C VAL A 47 -4.03 0.19 12.04
N GLY A 48 -4.32 -0.69 12.98
CA GLY A 48 -3.58 -1.91 13.25
C GLY A 48 -4.01 -3.08 12.39
N GLU A 49 -3.86 -4.29 12.96
CA GLU A 49 -4.14 -5.53 12.26
C GLU A 49 -5.61 -5.66 11.83
N GLY A 50 -5.80 -6.33 10.70
CA GLY A 50 -7.10 -6.65 10.14
C GLY A 50 -7.01 -7.81 9.15
N GLU A 51 -8.06 -7.99 8.36
CA GLU A 51 -8.12 -9.07 7.36
C GLU A 51 -9.05 -8.71 6.20
N VAL A 52 -8.79 -9.33 5.05
CA VAL A 52 -9.66 -9.29 3.87
C VAL A 52 -9.89 -10.71 3.38
N LEU A 53 -11.14 -11.10 3.20
CA LEU A 53 -11.51 -12.34 2.52
C LEU A 53 -11.53 -12.10 1.01
N ILE A 54 -10.86 -12.95 0.27
CA ILE A 54 -10.82 -12.90 -1.20
C ILE A 54 -11.37 -14.20 -1.77
N ASP A 55 -12.18 -14.08 -2.80
CA ASP A 55 -12.78 -15.20 -3.49
C ASP A 55 -11.96 -15.51 -4.75
N LEU A 56 -11.52 -16.75 -4.91
CA LEU A 56 -10.78 -17.24 -6.06
C LEU A 56 -11.75 -17.81 -7.11
N LYS A 57 -11.24 -18.03 -8.33
CA LYS A 57 -12.07 -18.46 -9.46
C LYS A 57 -12.63 -19.88 -9.33
N ASP A 58 -11.94 -20.73 -8.58
CA ASP A 58 -12.36 -22.10 -8.26
C ASP A 58 -13.42 -22.20 -7.17
N GLY A 59 -13.83 -21.04 -6.61
CA GLY A 59 -14.80 -20.94 -5.53
C GLY A 59 -14.18 -21.05 -4.13
N GLU A 60 -12.86 -21.19 -4.02
CA GLU A 60 -12.16 -21.13 -2.75
C GLU A 60 -12.13 -19.70 -2.23
N THR A 61 -12.26 -19.51 -0.92
CA THR A 61 -12.10 -18.23 -0.23
C THR A 61 -10.91 -18.31 0.67
N ILE A 62 -9.96 -17.39 0.50
CA ILE A 62 -8.80 -17.27 1.35
C ILE A 62 -8.82 -15.97 2.16
N GLN A 63 -8.22 -16.01 3.33
CA GLN A 63 -8.04 -14.86 4.20
C GLN A 63 -6.64 -14.28 4.02
N VAL A 64 -6.60 -12.97 3.75
CA VAL A 64 -5.35 -12.20 3.69
C VAL A 64 -5.30 -11.25 4.87
N GLY A 65 -4.32 -11.42 5.75
CA GLY A 65 -4.12 -10.55 6.89
C GLY A 65 -3.59 -9.18 6.47
N ILE A 66 -4.10 -8.15 7.12
CA ILE A 66 -3.57 -6.80 7.06
C ILE A 66 -2.67 -6.60 8.27
N GLU A 67 -1.44 -6.19 8.06
CA GLU A 67 -0.50 -5.84 9.13
C GLU A 67 -0.86 -4.49 9.74
N ARG A 68 -1.10 -3.51 8.90
CA ARG A 68 -1.48 -2.14 9.27
C ARG A 68 -1.96 -1.34 8.06
N LEU A 69 -2.62 -0.25 8.35
CA LEU A 69 -2.82 0.86 7.45
C LEU A 69 -2.24 2.11 8.10
N HIS A 70 -1.42 2.84 7.37
CA HIS A 70 -0.82 4.05 7.88
C HIS A 70 -0.90 5.21 6.87
N LEU A 71 -0.74 6.42 7.38
CA LEU A 71 -0.73 7.64 6.60
C LEU A 71 0.70 8.12 6.40
N GLU A 72 1.00 8.62 5.21
CA GLU A 72 2.29 9.20 4.87
C GLU A 72 2.16 10.31 3.83
N GLN A 73 3.25 11.03 3.59
CA GLN A 73 3.35 11.98 2.49
C GLN A 73 3.72 11.23 1.20
N ASP A 74 3.05 11.57 0.08
CA ASP A 74 3.49 11.11 -1.22
C ASP A 74 4.79 11.84 -1.64
N ALA A 75 5.65 11.16 -2.36
CA ALA A 75 6.82 11.74 -3.01
C ALA A 75 6.45 12.38 -4.35
N GLY A 76 7.36 13.14 -4.93
CA GLY A 76 7.27 13.54 -6.33
C GLY A 76 7.46 12.35 -7.26
N LYS A 77 7.63 12.63 -8.54
CA LYS A 77 7.85 11.61 -9.58
C LYS A 77 9.08 11.94 -10.39
N SER A 78 10.00 10.98 -10.50
CA SER A 78 11.15 11.06 -11.42
C SER A 78 10.73 10.55 -12.80
N LEU A 79 10.97 11.37 -13.83
CA LEU A 79 10.61 11.10 -15.23
C LEU A 79 11.89 10.82 -16.02
N HIS A 80 12.14 9.56 -16.33
CA HIS A 80 13.36 9.10 -17.00
C HIS A 80 13.22 8.95 -18.53
N ASP A 81 12.00 8.97 -19.03
CA ASP A 81 11.62 8.66 -20.40
C ASP A 81 11.53 9.90 -21.32
N ARG A 82 11.60 11.10 -20.74
CA ARG A 82 11.41 12.36 -21.48
C ARG A 82 12.67 12.91 -22.15
N HIS A 83 13.86 12.39 -21.82
CA HIS A 83 15.12 12.86 -22.39
C HIS A 83 16.20 11.78 -22.27
N PRO A 84 17.06 11.58 -23.28
CA PRO A 84 18.04 10.49 -23.28
C PRO A 84 19.14 10.61 -22.22
N SER A 85 19.42 11.82 -21.71
CA SER A 85 20.50 12.08 -20.76
C SER A 85 20.10 12.91 -19.53
N LYS A 86 18.80 13.22 -19.36
CA LYS A 86 18.31 14.03 -18.25
C LYS A 86 17.11 13.36 -17.60
N THR A 87 17.02 13.42 -16.29
CA THR A 87 15.83 13.06 -15.52
C THR A 87 15.11 14.33 -15.12
N TYR A 88 13.83 14.41 -15.37
CA TYR A 88 12.97 15.48 -14.87
C TYR A 88 12.33 15.05 -13.57
N VAL A 89 12.07 16.01 -12.71
CA VAL A 89 11.38 15.76 -11.42
C VAL A 89 10.07 16.54 -11.42
N ASP A 90 8.96 15.82 -11.25
CA ASP A 90 7.64 16.37 -11.08
C ASP A 90 7.26 16.33 -9.60
N LEU A 91 7.11 17.50 -9.00
CA LEU A 91 6.79 17.66 -7.58
C LEU A 91 5.30 17.94 -7.30
N ASN A 92 4.43 17.85 -8.30
CA ASN A 92 3.01 18.18 -8.12
C ASN A 92 2.29 17.30 -7.08
N ARG A 93 2.78 16.08 -6.87
CA ARG A 93 2.23 15.15 -5.85
C ARG A 93 2.98 15.18 -4.53
N SER A 94 4.13 15.86 -4.46
CA SER A 94 4.95 15.90 -3.25
C SER A 94 4.17 16.46 -2.07
N GLY A 95 4.14 15.71 -0.97
CA GLY A 95 3.42 16.09 0.26
C GLY A 95 1.90 15.84 0.25
N VAL A 96 1.33 15.33 -0.84
CA VAL A 96 -0.07 14.88 -0.85
C VAL A 96 -0.24 13.72 0.11
N ALA A 97 -1.36 13.68 0.83
CA ALA A 97 -1.65 12.59 1.76
C ALA A 97 -1.80 11.26 1.02
N LEU A 98 -0.98 10.30 1.39
CA LEU A 98 -0.98 8.93 0.89
C LEU A 98 -1.37 7.97 2.01
N MET A 99 -2.13 6.95 1.68
CA MET A 99 -2.51 5.87 2.57
C MET A 99 -1.84 4.58 2.09
N GLU A 100 -1.04 3.95 2.95
CA GLU A 100 -0.41 2.67 2.65
C GLU A 100 -1.08 1.55 3.45
N ILE A 101 -1.49 0.48 2.75
CA ILE A 101 -2.04 -0.74 3.34
C ILE A 101 -0.98 -1.82 3.17
N VAL A 102 -0.50 -2.35 4.29
CA VAL A 102 0.53 -3.41 4.33
C VAL A 102 -0.14 -4.73 4.68
N THR A 103 0.05 -5.75 3.85
CA THR A 103 -0.47 -7.10 4.09
C THR A 103 0.52 -7.95 4.86
N LYS A 104 0.00 -8.97 5.56
CA LYS A 104 0.83 -10.10 6.03
C LYS A 104 1.24 -10.96 4.84
N PRO A 105 2.30 -11.77 4.96
CA PRO A 105 2.81 -12.61 3.86
C PRO A 105 1.98 -13.89 3.70
N ASP A 106 0.68 -13.77 3.50
CA ASP A 106 -0.27 -14.89 3.44
C ASP A 106 -0.49 -15.42 2.01
N MET A 107 -0.35 -14.54 1.01
CA MET A 107 -0.56 -14.89 -0.39
C MET A 107 0.54 -15.82 -0.93
N ARG A 108 0.17 -16.81 -1.75
CA ARG A 108 1.05 -17.87 -2.26
C ARG A 108 1.12 -17.92 -3.77
N SER A 109 0.29 -17.16 -4.47
CA SER A 109 0.25 -17.16 -5.93
C SER A 109 -0.01 -15.75 -6.49
N SER A 110 0.29 -15.57 -7.78
CA SER A 110 -0.05 -14.35 -8.52
C SER A 110 -1.57 -14.17 -8.66
N GLU A 111 -2.33 -15.27 -8.69
CA GLU A 111 -3.80 -15.24 -8.73
C GLU A 111 -4.37 -14.65 -7.45
N GLU A 112 -3.90 -15.10 -6.30
CA GLU A 112 -4.29 -14.57 -4.98
C GLU A 112 -3.95 -13.09 -4.86
N ALA A 113 -2.74 -12.68 -5.26
CA ALA A 113 -2.34 -11.27 -5.25
C ALA A 113 -3.25 -10.41 -6.15
N GLY A 114 -3.57 -10.90 -7.35
CA GLY A 114 -4.49 -10.23 -8.27
C GLY A 114 -5.92 -10.17 -7.73
N ALA A 115 -6.41 -11.23 -7.09
CA ALA A 115 -7.73 -11.26 -6.45
C ALA A 115 -7.80 -10.28 -5.28
N PHE A 116 -6.77 -10.23 -4.45
CA PHE A 116 -6.65 -9.27 -3.34
C PHE A 116 -6.73 -7.83 -3.84
N LEU A 117 -5.94 -7.47 -4.85
CA LEU A 117 -5.93 -6.10 -5.40
C LEU A 117 -7.29 -5.71 -5.98
N ARG A 118 -7.95 -6.62 -6.72
CA ARG A 118 -9.31 -6.38 -7.23
C ARG A 118 -10.33 -6.16 -6.10
N LYS A 119 -10.29 -6.98 -5.07
CA LYS A 119 -11.18 -6.86 -3.89
C LYS A 119 -10.94 -5.55 -3.17
N LEU A 120 -9.69 -5.22 -2.87
CA LEU A 120 -9.32 -3.98 -2.20
C LEU A 120 -9.74 -2.75 -3.02
N ARG A 121 -9.45 -2.74 -4.32
CA ARG A 121 -9.89 -1.67 -5.23
C ARG A 121 -11.40 -1.48 -5.21
N THR A 122 -12.15 -2.57 -5.19
CA THR A 122 -13.62 -2.53 -5.11
C THR A 122 -14.09 -1.88 -3.81
N ILE A 123 -13.50 -2.28 -2.67
CA ILE A 123 -13.81 -1.69 -1.35
C ILE A 123 -13.53 -0.18 -1.36
N LEU A 124 -12.33 0.22 -1.80
CA LEU A 124 -11.92 1.63 -1.81
C LEU A 124 -12.85 2.50 -2.67
N ARG A 125 -13.23 2.00 -3.85
CA ARG A 125 -14.17 2.70 -4.74
C ARG A 125 -15.58 2.77 -4.16
N TYR A 126 -16.07 1.67 -3.59
CA TYR A 126 -17.40 1.63 -2.98
C TYR A 126 -17.52 2.62 -1.82
N LEU A 127 -16.48 2.75 -1.02
CA LEU A 127 -16.40 3.71 0.10
C LEU A 127 -16.12 5.15 -0.35
N GLY A 128 -15.79 5.38 -1.62
CA GLY A 128 -15.42 6.69 -2.12
C GLY A 128 -14.10 7.24 -1.56
N THR A 129 -13.23 6.36 -1.01
CA THR A 129 -11.92 6.75 -0.47
C THR A 129 -10.85 6.89 -1.55
N CYS A 130 -11.01 6.17 -2.67
CA CYS A 130 -10.12 6.21 -3.82
C CYS A 130 -10.91 5.85 -5.09
N ASP A 131 -10.60 6.46 -6.22
CA ASP A 131 -11.18 6.11 -7.51
C ASP A 131 -10.63 4.79 -8.08
N GLY A 132 -9.49 4.34 -7.53
CA GLY A 132 -8.81 3.12 -7.92
C GLY A 132 -8.21 3.19 -9.33
N ASN A 133 -7.93 4.39 -9.87
CA ASN A 133 -7.32 4.56 -11.18
C ASN A 133 -5.81 4.35 -11.10
N MET A 134 -5.36 3.17 -11.53
CA MET A 134 -3.94 2.80 -11.51
C MET A 134 -3.14 3.54 -12.58
N GLU A 135 -3.74 3.86 -13.73
CA GLU A 135 -3.06 4.58 -14.83
C GLU A 135 -2.72 6.01 -14.43
N GLN A 136 -3.59 6.64 -13.65
CA GLN A 136 -3.36 7.98 -13.10
C GLN A 136 -2.56 7.97 -11.79
N GLY A 137 -2.22 6.77 -11.29
CA GLY A 137 -1.47 6.60 -10.06
C GLY A 137 -2.26 6.89 -8.79
N SER A 138 -3.59 6.92 -8.85
CA SER A 138 -4.45 7.05 -7.66
C SER A 138 -4.38 5.83 -6.76
N MET A 139 -4.03 4.68 -7.32
CA MET A 139 -3.74 3.43 -6.62
C MET A 139 -2.49 2.80 -7.21
N ARG A 140 -1.59 2.35 -6.34
CA ARG A 140 -0.36 1.62 -6.72
C ARG A 140 -0.25 0.36 -5.87
N ALA A 141 0.46 -0.63 -6.34
CA ALA A 141 0.74 -1.83 -5.60
C ALA A 141 2.20 -2.25 -5.79
N ASP A 142 2.91 -2.39 -4.69
CA ASP A 142 4.25 -2.97 -4.66
C ASP A 142 4.15 -4.42 -4.21
N VAL A 143 4.75 -5.34 -4.95
CA VAL A 143 4.73 -6.76 -4.64
C VAL A 143 6.09 -7.19 -4.13
N ASN A 144 6.13 -7.65 -2.88
CA ASN A 144 7.31 -8.26 -2.28
C ASN A 144 7.24 -9.78 -2.47
N VAL A 145 8.23 -10.36 -3.12
CA VAL A 145 8.28 -11.79 -3.44
C VAL A 145 9.46 -12.45 -2.71
N SER A 146 9.21 -13.60 -2.12
CA SER A 146 10.26 -14.47 -1.61
C SER A 146 10.05 -15.90 -2.07
N VAL A 147 11.13 -16.67 -2.17
CA VAL A 147 11.11 -18.08 -2.57
C VAL A 147 11.70 -18.92 -1.45
N ARG A 148 11.09 -20.07 -1.20
CA ARG A 148 11.59 -21.07 -0.21
C ARG A 148 11.37 -22.49 -0.71
N ARG A 149 12.09 -23.44 -0.16
CA ARG A 149 11.79 -24.86 -0.33
C ARG A 149 10.57 -25.25 0.52
N PRO A 150 9.78 -26.25 0.12
CA PRO A 150 8.70 -26.77 0.95
C PRO A 150 9.17 -27.11 2.36
N GLY A 151 8.44 -26.65 3.38
CA GLY A 151 8.76 -26.88 4.79
C GLY A 151 9.77 -25.92 5.42
N GLU A 152 10.45 -25.07 4.65
CA GLU A 152 11.36 -24.06 5.18
C GLU A 152 10.61 -22.79 5.61
N PRO A 153 11.18 -21.97 6.54
CA PRO A 153 10.64 -20.65 6.86
C PRO A 153 10.66 -19.71 5.64
N LEU A 154 9.87 -18.64 5.66
CA LEU A 154 9.83 -17.65 4.59
C LEU A 154 11.24 -17.13 4.29
N GLY A 155 11.60 -17.12 3.01
CA GLY A 155 12.88 -16.59 2.54
C GLY A 155 13.00 -15.08 2.67
N LYS A 156 14.19 -14.53 2.40
CA LYS A 156 14.41 -13.08 2.33
C LYS A 156 13.60 -12.50 1.16
N ILE A 157 13.00 -11.34 1.40
CA ILE A 157 12.17 -10.65 0.42
C ILE A 157 13.05 -10.02 -0.66
N GLY A 158 12.74 -10.33 -1.93
CA GLY A 158 13.18 -9.54 -3.08
C GLY A 158 12.04 -8.59 -3.48
N ARG A 159 12.35 -7.33 -3.79
CA ARG A 159 11.38 -6.37 -4.32
C ARG A 159 11.32 -6.48 -5.84
N ALA A 160 10.16 -6.80 -6.38
CA ALA A 160 9.88 -6.60 -7.79
C ALA A 160 9.17 -5.25 -7.94
N HIS A 161 9.77 -4.32 -8.68
CA HIS A 161 9.07 -3.15 -9.18
C HIS A 161 8.36 -3.55 -10.48
N VAL A 162 7.07 -3.43 -10.50
CA VAL A 162 6.24 -3.59 -11.70
C VAL A 162 5.87 -2.21 -12.22
#